data_ce607d880f150289bb1bdc0258bd0423
#
_entry.id   ce607d880f150289bb1bdc0258bd0423
#
_cell.length_a   1.000
_cell.length_b   1.000
_cell.length_c   1.000
_cell.angle_alpha   90.00
_cell.angle_beta   90.00
_cell.angle_gamma   90.00
#
_symmetry.space_group_name_H-M   'P 1'
#
loop_
_entity.id
_entity.type
_entity.pdbx_description
1 polymer ?
#
loop_
_entity_poly.entity_id
_entity_poly.type
_entity_poly.pdbx_seq_one_letter_code
_entity_poly.pdbx_strand_id
1 'polypeptide(L)'
;MSPSDAIYAKVVARDPDQPEFHQAVKEVLESLEPVLEANPQYISIVERVVEPERLIHFRVPWVDDDGNTQVNRGFRIQFNGAIGPYKGGLRFHPSVNTSILKFLAFEQIFKNSLTGLPMGGGKGGADFDPKGKSDGEVMRFCQSFMMELWRHIGHDCDVPAGDIGVGGREIGYMFGMYKRLQNEFQAGVLTGKGRSYGGSLIRPEATGYGLVYLSLIHISEPTRPIRI
;
A
#
# COMPACT_ATOMS: atom_id res chain seq x y z
N MET A 1 1.85 30.17 13.36
CA MET A 1 1.46 28.82 12.93
C MET A 1 2.23 28.57 11.65
N SER A 2 3.07 27.57 11.62
CA SER A 2 3.85 27.22 10.44
C SER A 2 2.94 26.70 9.32
N PRO A 3 3.39 26.68 8.04
CA PRO A 3 2.65 26.06 6.97
C PRO A 3 2.29 24.60 7.25
N SER A 4 3.21 23.83 7.82
CA SER A 4 3.00 22.43 8.21
C SER A 4 1.93 22.29 9.28
N ASP A 5 1.95 23.14 10.32
CA ASP A 5 0.91 23.14 11.37
C ASP A 5 -0.48 23.42 10.81
N ALA A 6 -0.58 24.36 9.85
CA ALA A 6 -1.86 24.70 9.23
C ALA A 6 -2.44 23.52 8.41
N ILE A 7 -1.59 22.83 7.65
CA ILE A 7 -1.98 21.64 6.88
C ILE A 7 -2.39 20.52 7.83
N TYR A 8 -1.57 20.25 8.87
CA TYR A 8 -1.85 19.22 9.85
C TYR A 8 -3.20 19.44 10.56
N ALA A 9 -3.48 20.65 11.00
CA ALA A 9 -4.75 20.99 11.64
C ALA A 9 -5.96 20.69 10.73
N LYS A 10 -5.85 20.95 9.42
CA LYS A 10 -6.89 20.61 8.45
C LYS A 10 -7.10 19.10 8.33
N VAL A 11 -6.02 18.30 8.32
CA VAL A 11 -6.11 16.83 8.26
C VAL A 11 -6.80 16.28 9.49
N VAL A 12 -6.40 16.70 10.69
CA VAL A 12 -7.01 16.26 11.96
C VAL A 12 -8.50 16.65 12.03
N ALA A 13 -8.85 17.87 11.59
CA ALA A 13 -10.24 18.32 11.61
C ALA A 13 -11.13 17.53 10.64
N ARG A 14 -10.57 17.06 9.52
CA ARG A 14 -11.31 16.29 8.50
C ARG A 14 -11.55 14.85 8.93
N ASP A 15 -10.58 14.21 9.53
CA ASP A 15 -10.59 12.79 9.89
C ASP A 15 -10.22 12.59 11.38
N PRO A 16 -11.02 13.03 12.34
CA PRO A 16 -10.63 13.07 13.76
C PRO A 16 -10.32 11.69 14.37
N ASP A 17 -10.87 10.62 13.80
CA ASP A 17 -10.76 9.25 14.31
C ASP A 17 -9.63 8.44 13.63
N GLN A 18 -8.61 9.11 13.06
CA GLN A 18 -7.53 8.44 12.32
C GLN A 18 -6.13 8.71 12.90
N PRO A 19 -5.84 8.28 14.15
CA PRO A 19 -4.62 8.66 14.86
C PRO A 19 -3.33 8.17 14.18
N GLU A 20 -3.32 6.97 13.59
CA GLU A 20 -2.15 6.44 12.90
C GLU A 20 -1.84 7.25 11.63
N PHE A 21 -2.87 7.69 10.93
CA PHE A 21 -2.69 8.57 9.78
C PHE A 21 -2.20 9.97 10.20
N HIS A 22 -2.75 10.53 11.29
CA HIS A 22 -2.29 11.81 11.82
C HIS A 22 -0.80 11.78 12.17
N GLN A 23 -0.34 10.72 12.83
CA GLN A 23 1.07 10.58 13.20
C GLN A 23 1.97 10.61 11.95
N ALA A 24 1.66 9.79 10.94
CA ALA A 24 2.45 9.74 9.72
C ALA A 24 2.47 11.09 8.96
N VAL A 25 1.32 11.76 8.87
CA VAL A 25 1.25 13.09 8.25
C VAL A 25 2.10 14.10 9.01
N LYS A 26 2.05 14.09 10.35
CA LYS A 26 2.84 15.00 11.18
C LYS A 26 4.33 14.82 10.95
N GLU A 27 4.83 13.59 11.01
CA GLU A 27 6.25 13.27 10.81
C GLU A 27 6.77 13.72 9.44
N VAL A 28 5.98 13.50 8.39
CA VAL A 28 6.36 13.93 7.04
C VAL A 28 6.33 15.45 6.91
N LEU A 29 5.31 16.13 7.44
CA LEU A 29 5.19 17.59 7.39
C LEU A 29 6.32 18.27 8.14
N GLU A 30 6.70 17.76 9.33
CA GLU A 30 7.87 18.26 10.08
C GLU A 30 9.16 18.14 9.25
N SER A 31 9.33 17.04 8.53
CA SER A 31 10.48 16.82 7.64
C SER A 31 10.49 17.75 6.41
N LEU A 32 9.31 18.16 5.95
CA LEU A 32 9.15 19.06 4.80
C LEU A 32 9.18 20.55 5.17
N GLU A 33 9.08 20.90 6.43
CA GLU A 33 8.99 22.31 6.88
C GLU A 33 10.08 23.22 6.29
N PRO A 34 11.39 22.86 6.31
CA PRO A 34 12.43 23.70 5.71
C PRO A 34 12.24 23.92 4.21
N VAL A 35 11.66 22.92 3.52
CA VAL A 35 11.40 23.02 2.06
C VAL A 35 10.21 23.94 1.81
N LEU A 36 9.16 23.88 2.63
CA LEU A 36 7.97 24.72 2.50
C LEU A 36 8.25 26.18 2.85
N GLU A 37 9.10 26.44 3.84
CA GLU A 37 9.57 27.79 4.16
C GLU A 37 10.37 28.41 3.01
N ALA A 38 11.28 27.64 2.41
CA ALA A 38 12.07 28.09 1.27
C ALA A 38 11.26 28.20 -0.03
N ASN A 39 10.15 27.45 -0.16
CA ASN A 39 9.37 27.32 -1.39
C ASN A 39 7.85 27.38 -1.10
N PRO A 40 7.29 28.54 -0.74
CA PRO A 40 5.86 28.66 -0.37
C PRO A 40 4.89 28.21 -1.46
N GLN A 41 5.31 28.19 -2.73
CA GLN A 41 4.51 27.68 -3.85
C GLN A 41 4.16 26.18 -3.72
N TYR A 42 4.89 25.40 -2.91
CA TYR A 42 4.62 23.98 -2.70
C TYR A 42 3.55 23.71 -1.64
N ILE A 43 3.15 24.70 -0.84
CA ILE A 43 2.14 24.51 0.22
C ILE A 43 0.85 23.94 -0.37
N SER A 44 0.35 24.52 -1.47
CA SER A 44 -0.87 24.04 -2.13
C SER A 44 -0.76 22.63 -2.73
N ILE A 45 0.46 22.21 -3.07
CA ILE A 45 0.74 20.83 -3.53
C ILE A 45 0.66 19.89 -2.36
N VAL A 46 1.32 20.21 -1.24
CA VAL A 46 1.33 19.35 -0.04
C VAL A 46 -0.07 19.22 0.55
N GLU A 47 -0.90 20.28 0.53
CA GLU A 47 -2.32 20.20 0.93
C GLU A 47 -3.10 19.15 0.12
N ARG A 48 -2.77 18.93 -1.15
CA ARG A 48 -3.35 17.86 -1.98
C ARG A 48 -2.73 16.49 -1.70
N VAL A 49 -1.43 16.46 -1.44
CA VAL A 49 -0.68 15.21 -1.21
C VAL A 49 -1.09 14.53 0.09
N VAL A 50 -1.61 15.25 1.09
CA VAL A 50 -2.11 14.67 2.35
C VAL A 50 -3.53 14.09 2.25
N GLU A 51 -4.17 14.18 1.09
CA GLU A 51 -5.52 13.63 0.87
C GLU A 51 -5.48 12.56 -0.23
N PRO A 52 -6.03 11.35 -0.01
CA PRO A 52 -6.07 10.31 -1.03
C PRO A 52 -7.01 10.69 -2.17
N GLU A 53 -6.65 10.32 -3.41
CA GLU A 53 -7.50 10.52 -4.57
C GLU A 53 -8.77 9.67 -4.52
N ARG A 54 -8.65 8.43 -3.99
CA ARG A 54 -9.80 7.51 -3.84
C ARG A 54 -9.60 6.58 -2.64
N LEU A 55 -10.69 6.38 -1.90
CA LEU A 55 -10.80 5.35 -0.89
C LEU A 55 -11.96 4.42 -1.27
N ILE A 56 -11.66 3.15 -1.48
CA ILE A 56 -12.62 2.13 -1.86
C ILE A 56 -12.77 1.19 -0.68
N HIS A 57 -14.00 1.09 -0.15
CA HIS A 57 -14.34 0.21 0.96
C HIS A 57 -15.47 -0.72 0.50
N PHE A 58 -15.30 -2.02 0.71
CA PHE A 58 -16.25 -3.03 0.28
C PHE A 58 -16.36 -4.19 1.28
N ARG A 59 -17.49 -4.87 1.24
CA ARG A 59 -17.76 -6.06 2.03
C ARG A 59 -17.21 -7.30 1.34
N VAL A 60 -16.58 -8.20 2.13
CA VAL A 60 -16.01 -9.46 1.64
C VAL A 60 -16.71 -10.63 2.37
N PRO A 61 -17.81 -11.18 1.84
CA PRO A 61 -18.45 -12.37 2.39
C PRO A 61 -17.74 -13.61 1.89
N TRP A 62 -17.52 -14.60 2.76
CA TRP A 62 -16.94 -15.89 2.41
C TRP A 62 -17.47 -16.98 3.35
N VAL A 63 -17.25 -18.25 3.01
CA VAL A 63 -17.72 -19.39 3.80
C VAL A 63 -16.51 -20.13 4.38
N ASP A 64 -16.54 -20.41 5.69
CA ASP A 64 -15.51 -21.20 6.37
C ASP A 64 -15.64 -22.70 6.06
N ASP A 65 -14.76 -23.52 6.63
CA ASP A 65 -14.78 -24.96 6.39
C ASP A 65 -15.95 -25.68 7.11
N ASP A 66 -16.53 -25.03 8.13
CA ASP A 66 -17.73 -25.52 8.83
C ASP A 66 -19.04 -25.13 8.12
N GLY A 67 -18.95 -24.39 7.00
CA GLY A 67 -20.12 -23.95 6.23
C GLY A 67 -20.77 -22.67 6.73
N ASN A 68 -20.14 -21.94 7.69
CA ASN A 68 -20.67 -20.69 8.20
C ASN A 68 -20.26 -19.50 7.32
N THR A 69 -21.17 -18.56 7.13
CA THR A 69 -20.88 -17.31 6.44
C THR A 69 -20.09 -16.38 7.34
N GLN A 70 -18.94 -15.96 6.85
CA GLN A 70 -18.08 -14.96 7.46
C GLN A 70 -18.13 -13.67 6.63
N VAL A 71 -17.92 -12.51 7.27
CA VAL A 71 -17.94 -11.20 6.62
C VAL A 71 -16.78 -10.36 7.12
N ASN A 72 -15.92 -9.98 6.20
CA ASN A 72 -14.80 -9.05 6.45
C ASN A 72 -14.98 -7.75 5.66
N ARG A 73 -14.19 -6.74 6.04
CA ARG A 73 -14.09 -5.46 5.32
C ARG A 73 -12.85 -5.46 4.46
N GLY A 74 -13.03 -5.14 3.20
CA GLY A 74 -11.96 -4.95 2.23
C GLY A 74 -11.77 -3.47 1.91
N PHE A 75 -10.52 -3.09 1.63
CA PHE A 75 -10.14 -1.71 1.33
C PHE A 75 -9.10 -1.64 0.21
N ARG A 76 -9.20 -0.58 -0.61
CA ARG A 76 -8.11 -0.11 -1.46
C ARG A 76 -8.04 1.40 -1.42
N ILE A 77 -6.88 1.95 -1.09
CA ILE A 77 -6.61 3.38 -1.11
C ILE A 77 -5.68 3.66 -2.27
N GLN A 78 -6.18 4.36 -3.25
CA GLN A 78 -5.45 4.95 -4.36
C GLN A 78 -5.06 6.36 -3.92
N PHE A 79 -3.85 6.48 -3.36
CA PHE A 79 -3.51 7.70 -2.64
C PHE A 79 -3.08 8.83 -3.57
N ASN A 80 -2.12 8.56 -4.45
CA ASN A 80 -1.67 9.55 -5.42
C ASN A 80 -1.11 8.88 -6.68
N GLY A 81 -1.65 9.25 -7.84
CA GLY A 81 -1.28 8.73 -9.15
C GLY A 81 -0.53 9.72 -10.03
N ALA A 82 -0.06 10.87 -9.49
CA ALA A 82 0.54 11.95 -10.30
C ALA A 82 1.79 11.54 -11.10
N ILE A 83 2.57 10.58 -10.58
CA ILE A 83 3.83 10.14 -11.21
C ILE A 83 3.75 8.74 -11.84
N GLY A 84 2.58 8.11 -11.82
CA GLY A 84 2.38 6.79 -12.42
C GLY A 84 1.26 5.99 -11.76
N PRO A 85 1.00 4.75 -12.21
CA PRO A 85 -0.01 3.87 -11.64
C PRO A 85 0.14 3.72 -10.12
N TYR A 86 -0.97 3.63 -9.40
CA TYR A 86 -0.93 3.37 -7.97
C TYR A 86 -0.21 2.04 -7.70
N LYS A 87 0.69 2.02 -6.74
CA LYS A 87 1.49 0.84 -6.41
C LYS A 87 1.63 0.69 -4.90
N GLY A 88 1.33 -0.49 -4.39
CA GLY A 88 1.53 -0.82 -2.98
C GLY A 88 0.83 -2.10 -2.56
N GLY A 89 1.20 -2.61 -1.37
CA GLY A 89 0.80 -3.92 -0.89
C GLY A 89 -0.66 -4.05 -0.48
N LEU A 90 -1.11 -5.29 -0.36
CA LEU A 90 -2.35 -5.68 0.33
C LEU A 90 -1.97 -6.33 1.66
N ARG A 91 -2.59 -5.89 2.75
CA ARG A 91 -2.38 -6.43 4.10
C ARG A 91 -3.63 -7.18 4.56
N PHE A 92 -3.46 -8.45 4.95
CA PHE A 92 -4.52 -9.21 5.63
C PHE A 92 -4.14 -9.40 7.09
N HIS A 93 -4.81 -8.64 7.94
CA HIS A 93 -4.55 -8.66 9.39
C HIS A 93 -5.76 -8.11 10.16
N PRO A 94 -6.12 -8.65 11.33
CA PRO A 94 -7.27 -8.18 12.10
C PRO A 94 -7.27 -6.70 12.46
N SER A 95 -6.09 -6.08 12.57
CA SER A 95 -5.96 -4.65 12.89
C SER A 95 -6.26 -3.72 11.70
N VAL A 96 -6.45 -4.25 10.48
CA VAL A 96 -6.66 -3.41 9.30
C VAL A 96 -7.93 -2.57 9.43
N ASN A 97 -7.75 -1.26 9.31
CA ASN A 97 -8.81 -0.27 9.28
C ASN A 97 -8.43 0.88 8.32
N THR A 98 -9.30 1.86 8.17
CA THR A 98 -9.09 2.99 7.27
C THR A 98 -7.87 3.83 7.66
N SER A 99 -7.68 4.12 8.96
CA SER A 99 -6.57 4.93 9.46
C SER A 99 -5.22 4.29 9.14
N ILE A 100 -5.08 2.97 9.44
CA ILE A 100 -3.87 2.20 9.16
C ILE A 100 -3.57 2.16 7.66
N LEU A 101 -4.58 1.93 6.83
CA LEU A 101 -4.34 1.87 5.38
C LEU A 101 -4.10 3.24 4.76
N LYS A 102 -4.68 4.31 5.30
CA LYS A 102 -4.37 5.69 4.87
C LYS A 102 -2.92 6.04 5.17
N PHE A 103 -2.43 5.79 6.40
CA PHE A 103 -1.04 6.09 6.71
C PHE A 103 -0.07 5.28 5.84
N LEU A 104 -0.31 3.98 5.68
CA LEU A 104 0.55 3.13 4.84
C LEU A 104 0.54 3.55 3.36
N ALA A 105 -0.60 4.02 2.84
CA ALA A 105 -0.70 4.50 1.47
C ALA A 105 -0.02 5.87 1.30
N PHE A 106 -0.11 6.74 2.31
CA PHE A 106 0.56 8.03 2.36
C PHE A 106 2.09 7.86 2.37
N GLU A 107 2.63 7.02 3.24
CA GLU A 107 4.07 6.71 3.23
C GLU A 107 4.51 6.07 1.91
N GLN A 108 3.64 5.26 1.30
CA GLN A 108 3.95 4.57 0.05
C GLN A 108 4.20 5.54 -1.11
N ILE A 109 3.55 6.72 -1.16
CA ILE A 109 3.80 7.70 -2.23
C ILE A 109 5.22 8.24 -2.16
N PHE A 110 5.73 8.56 -0.98
CA PHE A 110 7.11 9.03 -0.79
C PHE A 110 8.12 7.92 -1.07
N LYS A 111 7.88 6.73 -0.54
CA LYS A 111 8.71 5.55 -0.81
C LYS A 111 8.87 5.31 -2.31
N ASN A 112 7.79 5.35 -3.07
CA ASN A 112 7.82 5.10 -4.51
C ASN A 112 8.51 6.26 -5.27
N SER A 113 8.23 7.51 -4.92
CA SER A 113 8.85 8.67 -5.56
C SER A 113 10.38 8.68 -5.42
N LEU A 114 10.90 8.24 -4.27
CA LEU A 114 12.34 8.15 -4.01
C LEU A 114 13.06 7.08 -4.84
N THR A 115 12.33 6.17 -5.50
CA THR A 115 12.94 5.19 -6.43
C THR A 115 13.31 5.79 -7.78
N GLY A 116 12.77 6.98 -8.12
CA GLY A 116 12.90 7.58 -9.44
C GLY A 116 12.10 6.87 -10.56
N LEU A 117 11.31 5.84 -10.21
CA LEU A 117 10.46 5.11 -11.15
C LEU A 117 9.07 5.77 -11.25
N PRO A 118 8.39 5.65 -12.42
CA PRO A 118 7.06 6.22 -12.62
C PRO A 118 5.98 5.38 -11.93
N MET A 119 5.94 5.44 -10.60
CA MET A 119 4.99 4.72 -9.74
C MET A 119 4.33 5.68 -8.77
N GLY A 120 3.02 5.72 -8.80
CA GLY A 120 2.20 6.33 -7.75
C GLY A 120 2.18 5.50 -6.46
N GLY A 121 1.36 5.87 -5.50
CA GLY A 121 1.22 5.18 -4.23
C GLY A 121 -0.19 4.74 -3.93
N GLY A 122 -0.32 3.54 -3.41
CA GLY A 122 -1.58 2.99 -2.93
C GLY A 122 -1.35 1.89 -1.90
N LYS A 123 -2.39 1.58 -1.15
CA LYS A 123 -2.38 0.49 -0.16
C LYS A 123 -3.77 -0.12 -0.08
N GLY A 124 -3.83 -1.40 0.26
CA GLY A 124 -5.10 -2.06 0.48
C GLY A 124 -4.99 -3.19 1.49
N GLY A 125 -6.08 -3.88 1.68
CA GLY A 125 -6.12 -5.03 2.58
C GLY A 125 -7.50 -5.31 3.13
N ALA A 126 -7.54 -6.13 4.16
CA ALA A 126 -8.76 -6.53 4.85
C ALA A 126 -8.46 -6.86 6.31
N ASP A 127 -9.49 -6.77 7.15
CA ASP A 127 -9.46 -7.19 8.56
C ASP A 127 -9.53 -8.73 8.73
N PHE A 128 -9.16 -9.46 7.69
CA PHE A 128 -9.06 -10.91 7.64
C PHE A 128 -7.74 -11.41 8.22
N ASP A 129 -7.79 -12.41 9.09
CA ASP A 129 -6.61 -13.10 9.60
C ASP A 129 -6.40 -14.44 8.87
N PRO A 130 -5.36 -14.57 8.02
CA PRO A 130 -5.08 -15.83 7.33
C PRO A 130 -4.43 -16.89 8.24
N LYS A 131 -3.99 -16.52 9.45
CA LYS A 131 -3.35 -17.47 10.36
C LYS A 131 -4.34 -18.51 10.84
N GLY A 132 -3.95 -19.77 10.78
CA GLY A 132 -4.79 -20.89 11.21
C GLY A 132 -5.94 -21.23 10.27
N LYS A 133 -6.08 -20.52 9.14
CA LYS A 133 -7.07 -20.83 8.10
C LYS A 133 -6.56 -21.87 7.13
N SER A 134 -7.46 -22.74 6.65
CA SER A 134 -7.14 -23.69 5.60
C SER A 134 -6.86 -23.00 4.27
N ASP A 135 -6.16 -23.68 3.36
CA ASP A 135 -5.96 -23.16 2.00
C ASP A 135 -7.27 -22.92 1.26
N GLY A 136 -8.29 -23.75 1.53
CA GLY A 136 -9.64 -23.59 1.00
C GLY A 136 -10.32 -22.31 1.49
N GLU A 137 -10.24 -22.02 2.79
CA GLU A 137 -10.78 -20.79 3.38
C GLU A 137 -10.09 -19.54 2.82
N VAL A 138 -8.75 -19.55 2.80
CA VAL A 138 -7.98 -18.45 2.24
C VAL A 138 -8.28 -18.22 0.75
N MET A 139 -8.44 -19.31 -0.01
CA MET A 139 -8.81 -19.22 -1.43
C MET A 139 -10.20 -18.57 -1.60
N ARG A 140 -11.21 -19.02 -0.85
CA ARG A 140 -12.57 -18.46 -0.89
C ARG A 140 -12.59 -16.98 -0.52
N PHE A 141 -11.85 -16.62 0.54
CA PHE A 141 -11.69 -15.23 0.92
C PHE A 141 -11.03 -14.39 -0.20
N CYS A 142 -9.88 -14.83 -0.72
CA CYS A 142 -9.17 -14.12 -1.80
C CYS A 142 -10.02 -13.96 -3.06
N GLN A 143 -10.81 -14.96 -3.41
CA GLN A 143 -11.72 -14.90 -4.55
C GLN A 143 -12.82 -13.86 -4.31
N SER A 144 -13.46 -13.87 -3.14
CA SER A 144 -14.48 -12.89 -2.77
C SER A 144 -13.91 -11.46 -2.71
N PHE A 145 -12.73 -11.28 -2.12
CA PHE A 145 -12.03 -9.99 -2.09
C PHE A 145 -11.76 -9.46 -3.51
N MET A 146 -11.30 -10.34 -4.40
CA MET A 146 -11.01 -9.94 -5.79
C MET A 146 -12.27 -9.63 -6.61
N MET A 147 -13.42 -10.23 -6.30
CA MET A 147 -14.68 -9.92 -6.99
C MET A 147 -15.11 -8.46 -6.84
N GLU A 148 -14.69 -7.80 -5.78
CA GLU A 148 -14.91 -6.35 -5.60
C GLU A 148 -13.73 -5.53 -6.13
N LEU A 149 -12.50 -5.96 -5.85
CA LEU A 149 -11.30 -5.17 -6.16
C LEU A 149 -10.99 -5.08 -7.65
N TRP A 150 -11.30 -6.11 -8.46
CA TRP A 150 -10.82 -6.22 -9.84
C TRP A 150 -11.16 -5.03 -10.75
N ARG A 151 -12.28 -4.34 -10.49
CA ARG A 151 -12.73 -3.17 -11.25
C ARG A 151 -11.84 -1.94 -11.07
N HIS A 152 -11.03 -1.95 -10.04
CA HIS A 152 -10.26 -0.79 -9.58
C HIS A 152 -8.76 -0.95 -9.80
N ILE A 153 -8.32 -2.12 -10.28
CA ILE A 153 -6.90 -2.45 -10.48
C ILE A 153 -6.62 -2.81 -11.93
N GLY A 154 -5.36 -2.73 -12.32
CA GLY A 154 -4.90 -3.06 -13.67
C GLY A 154 -3.44 -2.65 -13.84
N HIS A 155 -2.75 -3.20 -14.83
CA HIS A 155 -1.31 -2.99 -15.03
C HIS A 155 -0.92 -1.51 -15.24
N ASP A 156 -1.81 -0.70 -15.81
CA ASP A 156 -1.59 0.73 -16.06
C ASP A 156 -2.41 1.66 -15.14
N CYS A 157 -3.16 1.09 -14.20
CA CYS A 157 -4.00 1.85 -13.27
C CYS A 157 -3.53 1.72 -11.83
N ASP A 158 -3.57 0.51 -11.31
CA ASP A 158 -3.25 0.21 -9.91
C ASP A 158 -2.72 -1.22 -9.79
N VAL A 159 -1.51 -1.37 -9.27
CA VAL A 159 -0.80 -2.66 -9.20
C VAL A 159 -0.55 -3.04 -7.74
N PRO A 160 -1.43 -3.84 -7.12
CA PRO A 160 -1.21 -4.37 -5.78
C PRO A 160 -0.03 -5.34 -5.69
N ALA A 161 0.45 -5.53 -4.47
CA ALA A 161 1.55 -6.43 -4.12
C ALA A 161 1.24 -7.19 -2.83
N GLY A 162 2.12 -8.09 -2.41
CA GLY A 162 2.09 -8.69 -1.09
C GLY A 162 2.50 -7.72 0.03
N ASP A 163 2.01 -8.00 1.23
CA ASP A 163 2.35 -7.34 2.49
C ASP A 163 2.07 -8.34 3.64
N ILE A 164 1.97 -7.90 4.89
CA ILE A 164 1.64 -8.77 6.03
C ILE A 164 0.37 -9.59 5.72
N GLY A 165 0.46 -10.91 5.90
CA GLY A 165 -0.64 -11.84 5.65
C GLY A 165 -0.96 -12.11 4.17
N VAL A 166 -0.19 -11.55 3.24
CA VAL A 166 -0.38 -11.74 1.79
C VAL A 166 0.95 -12.15 1.15
N GLY A 167 1.14 -13.43 0.98
CA GLY A 167 2.28 -14.03 0.32
C GLY A 167 1.96 -14.55 -1.08
N GLY A 168 2.84 -15.41 -1.61
CA GLY A 168 2.68 -16.00 -2.95
C GLY A 168 1.40 -16.82 -3.12
N ARG A 169 0.91 -17.46 -2.05
CA ARG A 169 -0.36 -18.22 -2.01
C ARG A 169 -1.56 -17.29 -2.27
N GLU A 170 -1.70 -16.25 -1.47
CA GLU A 170 -2.78 -15.26 -1.58
C GLU A 170 -2.76 -14.55 -2.93
N ILE A 171 -1.57 -14.12 -3.36
CA ILE A 171 -1.36 -13.51 -4.69
C ILE A 171 -1.78 -14.47 -5.80
N GLY A 172 -1.46 -15.76 -5.69
CA GLY A 172 -1.87 -16.77 -6.65
C GLY A 172 -3.38 -16.91 -6.77
N TYR A 173 -4.08 -16.98 -5.63
CA TYR A 173 -5.56 -17.06 -5.61
C TYR A 173 -6.21 -15.80 -6.18
N MET A 174 -5.70 -14.63 -5.81
CA MET A 174 -6.20 -13.36 -6.34
C MET A 174 -5.96 -13.20 -7.83
N PHE A 175 -4.75 -13.55 -8.32
CA PHE A 175 -4.42 -13.49 -9.74
C PHE A 175 -5.28 -14.45 -10.58
N GLY A 176 -5.47 -15.68 -10.09
CA GLY A 176 -6.34 -16.66 -10.75
C GLY A 176 -7.78 -16.16 -10.88
N MET A 177 -8.31 -15.50 -9.85
CA MET A 177 -9.65 -14.92 -9.89
C MET A 177 -9.72 -13.70 -10.81
N TYR A 178 -8.76 -12.79 -10.75
CA TYR A 178 -8.67 -11.64 -11.65
C TYR A 178 -8.67 -12.06 -13.13
N LYS A 179 -7.82 -13.05 -13.47
CA LYS A 179 -7.75 -13.61 -14.83
C LYS A 179 -9.12 -14.11 -15.32
N ARG A 180 -9.89 -14.78 -14.45
CA ARG A 180 -11.22 -15.28 -14.79
C ARG A 180 -12.25 -14.16 -15.00
N LEU A 181 -12.20 -13.11 -14.17
CA LEU A 181 -13.12 -11.97 -14.27
C LEU A 181 -12.85 -11.10 -15.49
N GLN A 182 -11.58 -10.86 -15.80
CA GLN A 182 -11.18 -10.09 -16.98
C GLN A 182 -11.16 -10.90 -18.27
N ASN A 183 -11.12 -12.22 -18.18
CA ASN A 183 -10.86 -13.12 -19.30
C ASN A 183 -9.56 -12.80 -20.05
N GLU A 184 -8.54 -12.32 -19.32
CA GLU A 184 -7.26 -11.89 -19.89
C GLU A 184 -6.10 -12.25 -18.95
N PHE A 185 -4.95 -12.63 -19.50
CA PHE A 185 -3.73 -12.91 -18.75
C PHE A 185 -2.88 -11.63 -18.64
N GLN A 186 -3.23 -10.75 -17.70
CA GLN A 186 -2.49 -9.52 -17.43
C GLN A 186 -1.36 -9.76 -16.41
N ALA A 187 -0.18 -10.12 -16.87
CA ALA A 187 0.97 -10.41 -16.01
C ALA A 187 1.39 -9.21 -15.12
N GLY A 188 1.07 -7.98 -15.53
CA GLY A 188 1.43 -6.75 -14.82
C GLY A 188 0.49 -6.37 -13.68
N VAL A 189 -0.69 -7.01 -13.50
CA VAL A 189 -1.73 -6.54 -12.57
C VAL A 189 -1.38 -6.68 -11.09
N LEU A 190 -0.59 -7.69 -10.73
CA LEU A 190 -0.17 -7.99 -9.35
C LEU A 190 1.31 -8.31 -9.31
N THR A 191 2.04 -7.83 -8.32
CA THR A 191 3.42 -8.26 -8.05
C THR A 191 3.48 -9.29 -6.91
N GLY A 192 4.55 -10.09 -6.86
CA GLY A 192 4.67 -11.20 -5.89
C GLY A 192 4.16 -12.54 -6.42
N LYS A 193 3.88 -12.64 -7.72
CA LYS A 193 3.48 -13.89 -8.38
C LYS A 193 4.61 -14.91 -8.45
N GLY A 194 4.26 -16.18 -8.55
CA GLY A 194 5.20 -17.23 -8.90
C GLY A 194 5.77 -17.06 -10.32
N ARG A 195 6.97 -17.57 -10.55
CA ARG A 195 7.67 -17.45 -11.86
C ARG A 195 6.88 -18.05 -13.02
N SER A 196 6.18 -19.15 -12.76
CA SER A 196 5.38 -19.85 -13.77
C SER A 196 4.20 -19.04 -14.33
N TYR A 197 3.82 -17.95 -13.70
CA TYR A 197 2.71 -17.08 -14.13
C TYR A 197 3.05 -15.58 -14.07
N GLY A 198 4.27 -15.23 -14.46
CA GLY A 198 4.68 -13.84 -14.68
C GLY A 198 5.36 -13.16 -13.48
N GLY A 199 5.88 -13.92 -12.52
CA GLY A 199 6.66 -13.41 -11.40
C GLY A 199 8.13 -13.18 -11.74
N SER A 200 8.81 -12.37 -10.91
CA SER A 200 10.23 -12.01 -11.03
C SER A 200 11.12 -12.95 -10.21
N LEU A 201 12.39 -13.05 -10.61
CA LEU A 201 13.47 -13.65 -9.78
C LEU A 201 13.85 -12.75 -8.61
N ILE A 202 14.35 -13.35 -7.52
CA ILE A 202 14.97 -12.65 -6.36
C ILE A 202 14.01 -11.61 -5.70
N ARG A 203 12.72 -11.73 -5.91
CA ARG A 203 11.75 -10.79 -5.35
C ARG A 203 11.56 -10.94 -3.82
N PRO A 204 11.50 -12.14 -3.24
CA PRO A 204 11.36 -12.32 -1.80
C PRO A 204 12.55 -11.77 -1.01
N GLU A 205 13.76 -11.93 -1.52
CA GLU A 205 15.00 -11.56 -0.85
C GLU A 205 15.35 -10.07 -0.99
N ALA A 206 14.78 -9.37 -1.98
CA ALA A 206 15.18 -8.01 -2.35
C ALA A 206 15.06 -7.01 -1.20
N THR A 207 14.03 -7.12 -0.37
CA THR A 207 13.83 -6.24 0.80
C THR A 207 14.91 -6.47 1.85
N GLY A 208 15.26 -7.72 2.13
CA GLY A 208 16.33 -8.08 3.06
C GLY A 208 17.69 -7.60 2.58
N TYR A 209 18.03 -7.80 1.32
CA TYR A 209 19.26 -7.25 0.74
C TYR A 209 19.33 -5.73 0.83
N GLY A 210 18.25 -5.04 0.52
CA GLY A 210 18.18 -3.58 0.62
C GLY A 210 18.44 -3.08 2.04
N LEU A 211 17.87 -3.74 3.05
CA LEU A 211 18.12 -3.42 4.45
C LEU A 211 19.59 -3.64 4.84
N VAL A 212 20.17 -4.77 4.43
CA VAL A 212 21.59 -5.07 4.71
C VAL A 212 22.51 -4.06 4.05
N TYR A 213 22.30 -3.72 2.77
CA TYR A 213 23.11 -2.71 2.09
C TYR A 213 23.00 -1.33 2.76
N LEU A 214 21.79 -0.92 3.15
CA LEU A 214 21.61 0.34 3.87
C LEU A 214 22.34 0.34 5.22
N SER A 215 22.25 -0.76 5.98
CA SER A 215 22.94 -0.89 7.27
C SER A 215 24.46 -0.85 7.12
N LEU A 216 25.01 -1.47 6.09
CA LEU A 216 26.44 -1.44 5.80
C LEU A 216 26.95 -0.03 5.52
N ILE A 217 26.21 0.78 4.76
CA ILE A 217 26.56 2.18 4.52
C ILE A 217 26.64 2.95 5.84
N HIS A 218 25.66 2.77 6.73
CA HIS A 218 25.62 3.48 8.01
C HIS A 218 26.63 2.97 9.06
N ILE A 219 26.97 1.69 9.04
CA ILE A 219 27.87 1.06 10.03
C ILE A 219 29.34 1.13 9.57
N SER A 220 29.61 0.90 8.27
CA SER A 220 30.97 0.75 7.76
C SER A 220 31.58 2.03 7.21
N GLU A 221 30.78 3.06 6.91
CA GLU A 221 31.27 4.35 6.37
C GLU A 221 30.89 5.59 7.22
N PRO A 222 30.77 5.51 8.57
CA PRO A 222 30.34 6.64 9.37
C PRO A 222 31.38 7.77 9.49
N THR A 223 32.60 7.59 8.94
CA THR A 223 33.76 8.43 9.23
C THR A 223 34.33 9.19 8.03
N ARG A 224 33.75 9.11 6.86
CA ARG A 224 34.16 10.00 5.75
C ARG A 224 33.27 11.24 5.74
N PRO A 225 33.75 12.42 6.20
CA PRO A 225 33.06 13.66 5.94
C PRO A 225 33.05 13.87 4.42
N ILE A 226 31.85 13.90 3.84
CA ILE A 226 31.67 14.37 2.48
C ILE A 226 32.05 15.86 2.51
N ARG A 227 33.23 16.20 2.02
CA ARG A 227 33.53 17.58 1.69
C ARG A 227 32.69 17.92 0.45
N ILE A 228 31.66 18.70 0.70
CA ILE A 228 30.94 19.45 -0.33
C ILE A 228 31.82 20.64 -0.74
#